data_79266532d6f2a4a9bfe3c314ba917cda
#
_entry.id   79266532d6f2a4a9bfe3c314ba917cda
#
_cell.length_a   1.000
_cell.length_b   1.000
_cell.length_c   1.000
_cell.angle_alpha   90.00
_cell.angle_beta   90.00
_cell.angle_gamma   90.00
#
_symmetry.space_group_name_H-M   'P 1'
#
loop_
_entity.id
_entity.type
_entity.pdbx_description
1 polymer ?
#
loop_
_entity_poly.entity_id
_entity_poly.type
_entity_poly.pdbx_seq_one_letter_code
_entity_poly.pdbx_strand_id
1 'polypeptide(L)'
;ALLGGIGLSQIRHGVAESGSLGYWMGARHAGQGYMTETLGLMLGFAFGRLRLHRVEAACLPHNGPSRAVLGKNSFREEGYAKEYLCIDGRWQDHVLFGLLHDEWAARLDAGR
;
A
#
# COMPACT_ATOMS: atom_id res chain seq x y z
N ALA A 1 11.40 5.42 11.87
CA ALA A 1 10.31 6.38 11.99
C ALA A 1 9.27 6.13 10.92
N LEU A 2 8.05 6.32 11.28
CA LEU A 2 6.95 6.14 10.33
C LEU A 2 6.71 7.45 9.62
N LEU A 3 7.03 7.49 8.36
CA LEU A 3 6.77 8.65 7.52
C LEU A 3 5.38 8.50 6.92
N GLY A 4 4.44 9.32 7.41
CA GLY A 4 3.08 9.28 6.91
C GLY A 4 2.35 7.97 7.18
N GLY A 5 2.80 7.21 8.17
CA GLY A 5 2.14 5.96 8.52
C GLY A 5 2.54 4.75 7.70
N ILE A 6 3.63 4.83 6.94
CA ILE A 6 4.10 3.67 6.19
C ILE A 6 4.72 2.66 7.14
N GLY A 7 4.25 1.44 7.05
CA GLY A 7 4.81 0.32 7.81
C GLY A 7 4.32 -0.98 7.21
N LEU A 8 5.26 -1.86 6.89
CA LEU A 8 4.91 -3.18 6.40
C LEU A 8 4.66 -4.08 7.59
N SER A 9 3.47 -4.66 7.66
CA SER A 9 3.07 -5.50 8.78
C SER A 9 2.31 -6.73 8.29
N GLN A 10 1.90 -7.58 9.22
CA GLN A 10 1.16 -8.79 8.92
C GLN A 10 1.82 -9.61 7.81
N ILE A 11 3.15 -9.71 7.89
CA ILE A 11 3.90 -10.49 6.93
C ILE A 11 3.60 -11.97 7.15
N ARG A 12 3.18 -12.65 6.09
CA ARG A 12 2.85 -14.07 6.11
C ARG A 12 3.68 -14.79 5.08
N HIS A 13 4.38 -15.83 5.53
CA HIS A 13 5.16 -16.67 4.64
C HIS A 13 4.44 -17.99 4.41
N GLY A 14 5.03 -18.85 3.61
CA GLY A 14 4.42 -20.12 3.25
C GLY A 14 3.39 -19.96 2.15
N VAL A 15 2.17 -20.37 2.37
CA VAL A 15 1.13 -20.35 1.34
C VAL A 15 0.80 -18.92 0.90
N ALA A 16 0.72 -17.98 1.84
CA ALA A 16 0.28 -16.63 1.51
C ALA A 16 1.38 -15.74 0.91
N GLU A 17 2.58 -15.79 1.44
CA GLU A 17 3.71 -14.94 1.02
C GLU A 17 3.28 -13.50 0.80
N SER A 18 2.65 -12.90 1.80
CA SER A 18 2.05 -11.59 1.67
C SER A 18 2.42 -10.66 2.82
N GLY A 19 2.27 -9.37 2.59
CA GLY A 19 2.42 -8.36 3.62
C GLY A 19 1.38 -7.28 3.42
N SER A 20 1.14 -6.49 4.45
CA SER A 20 0.15 -5.43 4.41
C SER A 20 0.76 -4.11 4.86
N LEU A 21 0.44 -3.03 4.13
CA LEU A 21 0.72 -1.67 4.58
C LEU A 21 -0.30 -1.22 5.62
N GLY A 22 -1.36 -2.01 5.81
CA GLY A 22 -2.41 -1.69 6.75
C GLY A 22 -3.17 -0.43 6.35
N TYR A 23 -3.60 0.34 7.35
CA TYR A 23 -4.27 1.59 7.11
C TYR A 23 -3.28 2.62 6.59
N TRP A 24 -3.52 3.09 5.38
CA TRP A 24 -2.62 4.02 4.69
C TRP A 24 -3.20 5.43 4.77
N MET A 25 -2.53 6.30 5.49
CA MET A 25 -2.98 7.69 5.59
C MET A 25 -1.90 8.69 5.16
N GLY A 26 -0.94 8.21 4.43
CA GLY A 26 0.27 8.93 4.11
C GLY A 26 0.18 10.16 3.31
N ALA A 27 0.73 10.94 2.78
CA ALA A 27 0.77 12.00 1.80
C ALA A 27 0.18 13.34 2.25
N ARG A 28 -0.41 13.39 3.42
CA ARG A 28 -1.18 14.57 3.83
C ARG A 28 -0.34 15.84 3.92
N HIS A 29 0.85 15.75 4.49
CA HIS A 29 1.73 16.90 4.69
C HIS A 29 3.07 16.76 3.98
N ALA A 30 3.40 15.57 3.55
CA ALA A 30 4.72 15.28 2.99
C ALA A 30 4.83 15.46 1.49
N GLY A 31 3.71 15.73 0.82
CA GLY A 31 3.68 15.82 -0.62
C GLY A 31 3.63 14.45 -1.28
N GLN A 32 2.90 14.37 -2.37
CA GLN A 32 2.65 13.08 -3.05
C GLN A 32 3.90 12.50 -3.68
N GLY A 33 4.78 13.34 -4.23
CA GLY A 33 6.00 12.87 -4.87
C GLY A 33 6.92 12.16 -3.90
N TYR A 34 7.10 12.73 -2.72
CA TYR A 34 7.93 12.14 -1.68
C TYR A 34 7.35 10.80 -1.21
N MET A 35 6.06 10.77 -0.96
CA MET A 35 5.40 9.55 -0.50
C MET A 35 5.39 8.47 -1.57
N THR A 36 5.21 8.86 -2.82
CA THR A 36 5.25 7.92 -3.93
C THR A 36 6.62 7.25 -4.01
N GLU A 37 7.69 8.03 -3.89
CA GLU A 37 9.06 7.51 -3.92
C GLU A 37 9.34 6.61 -2.72
N THR A 38 8.92 7.04 -1.53
CA THR A 38 9.14 6.26 -0.31
C THR A 38 8.40 4.92 -0.37
N LEU A 39 7.17 4.92 -0.85
CA LEU A 39 6.43 3.68 -1.03
C LEU A 39 7.12 2.79 -2.06
N GLY A 40 7.66 3.36 -3.13
CA GLY A 40 8.41 2.60 -4.11
C GLY A 40 9.60 1.87 -3.50
N LEU A 41 10.33 2.54 -2.62
CA LEU A 41 11.47 1.92 -1.92
C LEU A 41 10.99 0.80 -1.00
N MET A 42 9.89 1.00 -0.30
CA MET A 42 9.30 -0.02 0.57
C MET A 42 8.91 -1.27 -0.23
N LEU A 43 8.33 -1.07 -1.41
CA LEU A 43 7.94 -2.19 -2.28
C LEU A 43 9.16 -2.93 -2.79
N GLY A 44 10.25 -2.22 -3.08
CA GLY A 44 11.51 -2.85 -3.45
C GLY A 44 12.00 -3.77 -2.36
N PHE A 45 11.89 -3.36 -1.11
CA PHE A 45 12.24 -4.19 0.03
C PHE A 45 11.31 -5.40 0.15
N ALA A 46 10.00 -5.16 0.07
CA ALA A 46 9.00 -6.22 0.25
C ALA A 46 9.13 -7.31 -0.82
N PHE A 47 9.20 -6.92 -2.08
CA PHE A 47 9.25 -7.88 -3.18
C PHE A 47 10.65 -8.38 -3.47
N GLY A 48 11.63 -7.51 -3.36
CA GLY A 48 13.01 -7.86 -3.67
C GLY A 48 13.70 -8.61 -2.55
N ARG A 49 13.62 -8.09 -1.34
CA ARG A 49 14.35 -8.66 -0.20
C ARG A 49 13.56 -9.70 0.56
N LEU A 50 12.30 -9.40 0.88
CA LEU A 50 11.45 -10.34 1.58
C LEU A 50 10.82 -11.36 0.64
N ARG A 51 10.88 -11.11 -0.66
CA ARG A 51 10.34 -11.99 -1.70
C ARG A 51 8.87 -12.30 -1.50
N LEU A 52 8.11 -11.31 -1.09
CA LEU A 52 6.69 -11.49 -0.95
C LEU A 52 6.03 -11.59 -2.32
N HIS A 53 4.92 -12.31 -2.38
CA HIS A 53 4.15 -12.46 -3.61
C HIS A 53 3.14 -11.33 -3.77
N ARG A 54 2.67 -10.78 -2.66
CA ARG A 54 1.57 -9.82 -2.64
C ARG A 54 1.75 -8.80 -1.51
N VAL A 55 1.43 -7.55 -1.79
CA VAL A 55 1.34 -6.50 -0.78
C VAL A 55 -0.04 -5.87 -0.85
N GLU A 56 -0.66 -5.67 0.30
CA GLU A 56 -2.00 -5.12 0.43
C GLU A 56 -1.97 -3.78 1.14
N ALA A 57 -2.94 -2.92 0.83
CA ALA A 57 -3.10 -1.65 1.51
C ALA A 57 -4.59 -1.28 1.56
N ALA A 58 -4.93 -0.41 2.51
CA ALA A 58 -6.29 0.10 2.63
C ALA A 58 -6.22 1.60 2.90
N CYS A 59 -7.17 2.35 2.37
CA CYS A 59 -7.27 3.76 2.68
C CYS A 59 -8.71 4.21 2.70
N LEU A 60 -8.95 5.36 3.33
CA LEU A 60 -10.29 5.94 3.38
C LEU A 60 -10.73 6.30 1.96
N PRO A 61 -12.03 6.08 1.63
CA PRO A 61 -12.51 6.32 0.26
C PRO A 61 -12.32 7.75 -0.22
N HIS A 62 -12.38 8.71 0.69
CA HIS A 62 -12.27 10.12 0.34
C HIS A 62 -10.83 10.65 0.41
N ASN A 63 -9.86 9.79 0.73
CA ASN A 63 -8.47 10.22 0.80
C ASN A 63 -7.81 10.14 -0.59
N GLY A 64 -8.10 11.14 -1.42
CA GLY A 64 -7.58 11.21 -2.77
C GLY A 64 -6.06 11.14 -2.87
N PRO A 65 -5.32 11.91 -2.06
CA PRO A 65 -3.86 11.86 -2.09
C PRO A 65 -3.29 10.45 -1.83
N SER A 66 -3.82 9.74 -0.85
CA SER A 66 -3.35 8.36 -0.57
C SER A 66 -3.68 7.43 -1.70
N ARG A 67 -4.88 7.54 -2.28
CA ARG A 67 -5.26 6.73 -3.43
C ARG A 67 -4.34 6.99 -4.63
N ALA A 68 -3.97 8.25 -4.83
CA ALA A 68 -3.08 8.63 -5.92
C ALA A 68 -1.68 8.02 -5.72
N VAL A 69 -1.14 8.06 -4.51
CA VAL A 69 0.16 7.46 -4.21
C VAL A 69 0.15 5.96 -4.49
N LEU A 70 -0.90 5.28 -4.05
CA LEU A 70 -1.03 3.84 -4.30
C LEU A 70 -1.13 3.56 -5.80
N GLY A 71 -1.94 4.33 -6.52
CA GLY A 71 -2.09 4.16 -7.96
C GLY A 71 -0.79 4.39 -8.72
N LYS A 72 -0.01 5.38 -8.32
CA LYS A 72 1.28 5.67 -8.96
C LYS A 72 2.29 4.55 -8.74
N ASN A 73 2.09 3.73 -7.71
CA ASN A 73 2.91 2.55 -7.47
C ASN A 73 2.26 1.28 -8.00
N SER A 74 1.29 1.43 -8.89
CA SER A 74 0.63 0.33 -9.62
C SER A 74 -0.28 -0.54 -8.79
N PHE A 75 -0.67 -0.11 -7.60
CA PHE A 75 -1.68 -0.82 -6.83
C PHE A 75 -3.02 -0.76 -7.56
N ARG A 76 -3.77 -1.86 -7.49
CA ARG A 76 -5.11 -1.96 -8.05
C ARG A 76 -6.14 -1.89 -6.94
N GLU A 77 -7.28 -1.24 -7.20
CA GLU A 77 -8.42 -1.35 -6.31
C GLU A 77 -8.99 -2.76 -6.42
N GLU A 78 -9.15 -3.40 -5.29
CA GLU A 78 -9.65 -4.78 -5.25
C GLU A 78 -11.01 -4.89 -4.58
N GLY A 79 -11.42 -3.88 -3.85
CA GLY A 79 -12.70 -3.94 -3.20
C GLY A 79 -12.97 -2.77 -2.28
N TYR A 80 -14.13 -2.84 -1.65
CA TYR A 80 -14.61 -1.84 -0.71
C TYR A 80 -15.11 -2.57 0.52
N ALA A 81 -14.57 -2.22 1.67
CA ALA A 81 -14.93 -2.86 2.93
C ALA A 81 -15.65 -1.87 3.83
N LYS A 82 -16.90 -2.16 4.15
CA LYS A 82 -17.67 -1.30 5.05
C LYS A 82 -17.24 -1.54 6.49
N GLU A 83 -17.13 -0.43 7.25
CA GLU A 83 -16.78 -0.48 8.66
C GLU A 83 -15.58 -1.37 8.92
N TYR A 84 -14.53 -1.13 8.16
CA TYR A 84 -13.36 -2.00 8.13
C TYR A 84 -12.44 -1.79 9.32
N LEU A 85 -12.17 -0.53 9.66
CA LEU A 85 -11.30 -0.17 10.77
C LEU A 85 -11.94 0.94 11.60
N CYS A 86 -11.69 0.89 12.90
CA CYS A 86 -12.15 1.92 13.82
C CYS A 86 -11.06 2.97 13.97
N ILE A 87 -11.35 4.19 13.52
CA ILE A 87 -10.41 5.31 13.53
C ILE A 87 -11.03 6.43 14.31
N ASP A 88 -10.34 6.89 15.36
CA ASP A 88 -10.83 7.94 16.23
C ASP A 88 -12.23 7.65 16.78
N GLY A 89 -12.44 6.41 17.18
CA GLY A 89 -13.70 5.97 17.80
C GLY A 89 -14.83 5.75 16.81
N ARG A 90 -14.58 5.82 15.51
CA ARG A 90 -15.61 5.64 14.48
C ARG A 90 -15.20 4.55 13.50
N TRP A 91 -16.13 3.65 13.22
CA TRP A 91 -15.92 2.64 12.19
C TRP A 91 -16.00 3.29 10.83
N GLN A 92 -14.97 3.08 10.02
CA GLN A 92 -14.83 3.73 8.72
C GLN A 92 -14.74 2.70 7.60
N ASP A 93 -15.39 3.01 6.49
CA ASP A 93 -15.24 2.23 5.27
C ASP A 93 -13.86 2.44 4.68
N HIS A 94 -13.37 1.44 3.98
CA HIS A 94 -12.05 1.53 3.33
C HIS A 94 -12.11 0.96 1.92
N VAL A 95 -11.31 1.54 1.04
CA VAL A 95 -11.02 0.96 -0.27
C VAL A 95 -9.81 0.06 -0.11
N LEU A 96 -9.89 -1.13 -0.63
CA LEU A 96 -8.82 -2.13 -0.53
C LEU A 96 -8.02 -2.15 -1.82
N PHE A 97 -6.70 -2.23 -1.68
CA PHE A 97 -5.76 -2.23 -2.79
C PHE A 97 -4.83 -3.42 -2.68
N GLY A 98 -4.34 -3.88 -3.82
CA GLY A 98 -3.36 -4.96 -3.85
C GLY A 98 -2.35 -4.77 -4.97
N LEU A 99 -1.16 -5.30 -4.77
CA LEU A 99 -0.11 -5.32 -5.77
C LEU A 99 0.57 -6.66 -5.71
N LEU A 100 0.68 -7.34 -6.86
CA LEU A 100 1.35 -8.61 -6.97
C LEU A 100 2.81 -8.41 -7.38
N HIS A 101 3.67 -9.35 -6.99
CA HIS A 101 5.08 -9.33 -7.37
C HIS A 101 5.27 -9.15 -8.87
N ASP A 102 4.53 -9.90 -9.67
CA ASP A 102 4.69 -9.82 -11.12
C ASP A 102 4.28 -8.48 -11.68
N GLU A 103 3.28 -7.85 -11.09
CA GLU A 103 2.86 -6.51 -11.49
C GLU A 103 3.93 -5.47 -11.15
N TRP A 104 4.56 -5.61 -9.99
CA TRP A 104 5.66 -4.75 -9.57
C TRP A 104 6.87 -4.92 -10.49
N ALA A 105 7.22 -6.15 -10.83
CA ALA A 105 8.34 -6.42 -11.71
C ALA A 105 8.11 -5.87 -13.12
N ALA A 106 6.90 -6.03 -13.65
CA ALA A 106 6.54 -5.50 -14.96
C ALA A 106 6.63 -3.97 -14.99
N ARG A 107 6.26 -3.32 -13.90
CA ARG A 107 6.36 -1.87 -13.78
C ARG A 107 7.82 -1.41 -13.84
N LEU A 108 8.72 -2.12 -13.18
CA LEU A 108 10.14 -1.78 -13.24
C LEU A 108 10.68 -1.93 -14.65
N ASP A 109 10.32 -2.99 -15.34
CA ASP A 109 10.76 -3.22 -16.72
C ASP A 109 10.21 -2.14 -17.65
N ALA A 110 8.97 -1.75 -17.48
CA ALA A 110 8.35 -0.72 -18.30
C ALA A 110 8.98 0.66 -18.08
N GLY A 111 9.56 0.89 -16.90
CA GLY A 111 10.20 2.15 -16.56
C GLY A 111 11.62 2.32 -17.09
N ARG A 112 12.13 1.36 -17.79
CA ARG A 112 13.51 1.42 -18.31
C ARG A 112 13.56 2.08 -19.69
#